data_3e642b81d394d6cecbcb7d7f24202b70
#
_entry.id   3e642b81d394d6cecbcb7d7f24202b70
#
_cell.length_a   1.000
_cell.length_b   1.000
_cell.length_c   1.000
_cell.angle_alpha   90.00
_cell.angle_beta   90.00
_cell.angle_gamma   90.00
#
_symmetry.space_group_name_H-M   'P 1'
#
loop_
_entity.id
_entity.type
_entity.pdbx_description
1 polymer ?
#
loop_
_entity_poly.entity_id
_entity_poly.type
_entity_poly.pdbx_seq_one_letter_code
_entity_poly.pdbx_strand_id
1 'polypeptide(L)'
;MPLCAPLNECSLLSAELSSGSRGEATQKNPKILSLFILFCCACALVSFQCESRKPLSDKLNVFVSILPQKYFLDKIGGDLVDVSIMVEPGASPHSYEPRPSQMVGLSKAKAYFSLGLEFEKAWLSKFAALAQSVRIVPTDTLIVKMAADSMAEANHHEHEGLDPHIWLSPELVKQQAATIYQALREIDPVHDSAYTANYRLFETIIVSLQDSIHALFKSDSLVPTVKPFLVFHPSWGYFAREFTLRQIAIEIEGREPSPKQMETIITQAKQNNIHTIFVQPQFSQQSAMAIARQLHARIRVADDLSYDWPANLLSFAKNIALR
;
A
#
# COMPACT_ATOMS: atom_id res chain seq x y z
N MET A 1 -14.82 19.13 7.63
CA MET A 1 -14.55 19.98 8.80
C MET A 1 -15.51 21.15 8.77
N PRO A 2 -16.39 21.27 9.76
CA PRO A 2 -16.73 22.58 10.32
C PRO A 2 -16.40 22.61 11.81
N LEU A 3 -15.76 23.70 12.19
CA LEU A 3 -15.34 24.08 13.54
C LEU A 3 -16.56 24.24 14.46
N CYS A 4 -16.60 23.54 15.60
CA CYS A 4 -17.44 23.91 16.72
C CYS A 4 -16.83 25.13 17.42
N ALA A 5 -17.50 26.28 17.33
CA ALA A 5 -17.23 27.43 18.18
C ALA A 5 -17.77 27.19 19.60
N PRO A 6 -17.10 27.67 20.66
CA PRO A 6 -17.57 27.48 22.02
C PRO A 6 -18.73 28.43 22.35
N LEU A 7 -19.77 27.86 22.95
CA LEU A 7 -20.91 28.56 23.55
C LEU A 7 -20.46 29.43 24.76
N ASN A 8 -20.28 30.71 24.53
CA ASN A 8 -20.01 31.70 25.55
C ASN A 8 -21.07 32.83 25.56
N GLU A 9 -22.34 32.47 25.34
CA GLU A 9 -23.45 33.46 25.41
C GLU A 9 -24.51 33.18 26.47
N CYS A 10 -24.23 32.33 27.47
CA CYS A 10 -25.17 32.08 28.55
C CYS A 10 -24.89 32.87 29.83
N SER A 11 -23.87 33.76 29.85
CA SER A 11 -23.49 34.54 31.05
C SER A 11 -23.96 35.99 31.07
N LEU A 12 -24.68 36.49 30.04
CA LEU A 12 -25.13 37.88 29.96
C LEU A 12 -26.58 38.13 30.33
N LEU A 13 -27.36 37.10 30.66
CA LEU A 13 -28.76 37.23 31.10
C LEU A 13 -28.98 37.20 32.59
N SER A 14 -27.92 37.10 33.42
CA SER A 14 -28.03 37.07 34.87
C SER A 14 -27.69 38.40 35.55
N ALA A 15 -27.30 39.43 34.83
CA ALA A 15 -26.81 40.67 35.40
C ALA A 15 -27.81 41.84 35.41
N GLU A 16 -29.00 41.71 34.80
CA GLU A 16 -29.98 42.80 34.71
C GLU A 16 -31.20 42.68 35.63
N LEU A 17 -31.24 41.77 36.59
CA LEU A 17 -32.36 41.56 37.50
C LEU A 17 -32.13 42.04 38.95
N SER A 18 -31.08 42.88 39.20
CA SER A 18 -30.80 43.33 40.57
C SER A 18 -30.69 44.87 40.73
N SER A 19 -31.53 45.67 40.05
CA SER A 19 -31.67 47.07 40.46
C SER A 19 -33.02 47.62 40.03
N GLY A 20 -33.98 47.68 40.93
CA GLY A 20 -35.26 48.39 40.67
C GLY A 20 -36.33 48.17 41.69
N SER A 21 -36.33 49.03 42.80
CA SER A 21 -37.46 49.62 43.56
C SER A 21 -38.68 48.80 43.92
N ARG A 22 -39.00 48.93 45.17
CA ARG A 22 -40.21 48.64 45.91
C ARG A 22 -41.54 48.82 45.18
N GLY A 23 -42.43 47.81 45.40
CA GLY A 23 -43.88 48.01 45.46
C GLY A 23 -44.61 47.67 44.18
N GLU A 24 -45.06 46.43 44.09
CA GLU A 24 -46.42 46.05 43.70
C GLU A 24 -46.52 44.53 43.68
N ALA A 25 -47.44 44.02 44.44
CA ALA A 25 -47.71 42.55 44.51
C ALA A 25 -48.41 42.16 43.21
N THR A 26 -47.63 41.83 42.16
CA THR A 26 -48.13 41.25 40.95
C THR A 26 -48.42 39.76 41.21
N GLN A 27 -49.67 39.44 41.20
CA GLN A 27 -50.24 38.09 41.29
C GLN A 27 -49.60 37.19 40.22
N LYS A 28 -48.66 36.34 40.60
CA LYS A 28 -47.97 35.40 39.69
C LYS A 28 -48.98 34.42 39.12
N ASN A 29 -49.29 34.58 37.84
CA ASN A 29 -50.26 33.75 37.16
C ASN A 29 -49.69 32.31 37.06
N PRO A 30 -50.28 31.31 37.76
CA PRO A 30 -49.70 29.96 37.84
C PRO A 30 -49.61 29.25 36.46
N LYS A 31 -50.39 29.73 35.48
CA LYS A 31 -50.38 29.18 34.12
C LYS A 31 -49.09 29.55 33.35
N ILE A 32 -48.48 30.71 33.61
CA ILE A 32 -47.24 31.12 32.96
C ILE A 32 -46.04 30.34 33.51
N LEU A 33 -46.03 30.11 34.82
CA LEU A 33 -44.98 29.32 35.46
C LEU A 33 -45.02 27.84 35.01
N SER A 34 -46.26 27.27 34.85
CA SER A 34 -46.43 25.91 34.34
C SER A 34 -45.97 25.77 32.89
N LEU A 35 -46.19 26.80 32.04
CA LEU A 35 -45.74 26.80 30.65
C LEU A 35 -44.21 26.89 30.53
N PHE A 36 -43.55 27.65 31.42
CA PHE A 36 -42.10 27.75 31.46
C PHE A 36 -41.41 26.45 31.91
N ILE A 37 -42.02 25.77 32.91
CA ILE A 37 -41.51 24.47 33.35
C ILE A 37 -41.68 23.40 32.29
N LEU A 38 -42.81 23.37 31.56
CA LEU A 38 -43.03 22.46 30.44
C LEU A 38 -42.05 22.72 29.28
N PHE A 39 -41.74 24.00 28.98
CA PHE A 39 -40.78 24.36 27.95
C PHE A 39 -39.34 23.98 28.33
N CYS A 40 -38.92 24.21 29.56
CA CYS A 40 -37.62 23.78 30.06
C CYS A 40 -37.47 22.26 30.09
N CYS A 41 -38.53 21.49 30.47
CA CYS A 41 -38.50 20.04 30.39
C CYS A 41 -38.44 19.50 28.95
N ALA A 42 -39.12 20.16 28.02
CA ALA A 42 -39.04 19.79 26.59
C ALA A 42 -37.63 20.07 26.01
N CYS A 43 -37.00 21.19 26.37
CA CYS A 43 -35.61 21.46 26.00
C CYS A 43 -34.60 20.50 26.61
N ALA A 44 -34.82 20.05 27.85
CA ALA A 44 -33.97 19.06 28.52
C ALA A 44 -34.08 17.67 27.90
N LEU A 45 -35.22 17.30 27.35
CA LEU A 45 -35.43 16.02 26.64
C LEU A 45 -34.79 16.02 25.23
N VAL A 46 -34.67 17.16 24.56
CA VAL A 46 -33.98 17.28 23.26
C VAL A 46 -32.45 17.24 23.42
N SER A 47 -31.91 17.62 24.58
CA SER A 47 -30.48 17.62 24.87
C SER A 47 -29.90 16.23 25.17
N PHE A 48 -30.75 15.19 25.35
CA PHE A 48 -30.29 13.85 25.72
C PHE A 48 -30.14 12.88 24.54
N GLN A 49 -30.31 13.34 23.30
CA GLN A 49 -29.94 12.60 22.10
C GLN A 49 -28.53 13.00 21.59
N CYS A 50 -27.61 13.21 22.51
CA CYS A 50 -26.20 13.04 22.15
C CYS A 50 -26.01 11.53 22.07
N GLU A 51 -26.21 10.99 20.87
CA GLU A 51 -25.78 9.63 20.53
C GLU A 51 -24.32 9.52 20.95
N SER A 52 -24.11 8.80 22.05
CA SER A 52 -22.80 8.34 22.45
C SER A 52 -22.19 7.68 21.21
N ARG A 53 -21.30 8.38 20.50
CA ARG A 53 -20.46 7.73 19.50
C ARG A 53 -19.88 6.52 20.20
N LYS A 54 -20.33 5.32 19.79
CA LYS A 54 -19.66 4.08 20.18
C LYS A 54 -18.16 4.35 20.06
N PRO A 55 -17.36 3.99 21.07
CA PRO A 55 -15.91 4.08 20.92
C PRO A 55 -15.58 3.41 19.58
N LEU A 56 -14.75 4.09 18.78
CA LEU A 56 -14.26 3.54 17.52
C LEU A 56 -13.86 2.10 17.83
N SER A 57 -14.50 1.14 17.16
CA SER A 57 -14.14 -0.28 17.23
C SER A 57 -12.62 -0.36 17.16
N ASP A 58 -11.97 -1.08 18.08
CA ASP A 58 -10.54 -1.30 18.01
C ASP A 58 -10.22 -1.77 16.60
N LYS A 59 -9.37 -1.00 15.89
CA LYS A 59 -8.99 -1.33 14.52
C LYS A 59 -8.44 -2.76 14.46
N LEU A 60 -8.74 -3.46 13.38
CA LEU A 60 -8.20 -4.78 13.14
C LEU A 60 -6.69 -4.67 12.88
N ASN A 61 -5.87 -5.09 13.83
CA ASN A 61 -4.40 -5.07 13.67
C ASN A 61 -3.94 -6.21 12.77
N VAL A 62 -3.24 -5.88 11.70
CA VAL A 62 -2.68 -6.84 10.76
C VAL A 62 -1.24 -6.48 10.39
N PHE A 63 -0.49 -7.47 9.93
CA PHE A 63 0.85 -7.29 9.39
C PHE A 63 0.91 -7.65 7.92
N VAL A 64 1.79 -6.97 7.21
CA VAL A 64 2.18 -7.25 5.82
C VAL A 64 3.69 -7.30 5.71
N SER A 65 4.21 -7.87 4.65
CA SER A 65 5.65 -7.94 4.43
C SER A 65 6.26 -6.63 3.95
N ILE A 66 5.63 -5.95 3.00
CA ILE A 66 6.20 -4.79 2.30
C ILE A 66 5.20 -3.64 2.14
N LEU A 67 5.71 -2.44 1.85
CA LEU A 67 4.89 -1.22 1.67
C LEU A 67 3.83 -1.31 0.57
N PRO A 68 4.06 -1.91 -0.61
CA PRO A 68 2.99 -2.11 -1.60
C PRO A 68 1.81 -2.90 -1.05
N GLN A 69 2.04 -3.98 -0.29
CA GLN A 69 0.96 -4.71 0.37
C GLN A 69 0.21 -3.85 1.40
N LYS A 70 0.94 -2.99 2.15
CA LYS A 70 0.29 -2.03 3.04
C LYS A 70 -0.67 -1.13 2.27
N TYR A 71 -0.26 -0.60 1.13
CA TYR A 71 -1.14 0.20 0.28
C TYR A 71 -2.42 -0.58 -0.10
N PHE A 72 -2.30 -1.86 -0.50
CA PHE A 72 -3.45 -2.68 -0.86
C PHE A 72 -4.39 -2.89 0.33
N LEU A 73 -3.84 -3.22 1.50
CA LEU A 73 -4.59 -3.38 2.73
C LEU A 73 -5.26 -2.07 3.17
N ASP A 74 -4.56 -0.94 3.12
CA ASP A 74 -5.11 0.38 3.45
C ASP A 74 -6.26 0.76 2.52
N LYS A 75 -6.19 0.38 1.21
CA LYS A 75 -7.28 0.63 0.26
C LYS A 75 -8.50 -0.25 0.52
N ILE A 76 -8.33 -1.50 0.89
CA ILE A 76 -9.44 -2.44 1.13
C ILE A 76 -9.98 -2.31 2.56
N GLY A 77 -9.09 -2.21 3.55
CA GLY A 77 -9.42 -2.13 4.96
C GLY A 77 -9.93 -0.77 5.42
N GLY A 78 -9.45 0.30 4.77
CA GLY A 78 -9.79 1.68 5.14
C GLY A 78 -9.44 1.99 6.60
N ASP A 79 -10.29 2.77 7.26
CA ASP A 79 -10.12 3.15 8.66
C ASP A 79 -10.39 2.01 9.67
N LEU A 80 -10.84 0.86 9.19
CA LEU A 80 -11.17 -0.31 10.03
C LEU A 80 -9.95 -1.18 10.34
N VAL A 81 -8.85 -1.02 9.59
CA VAL A 81 -7.66 -1.84 9.71
C VAL A 81 -6.45 -0.97 10.07
N ASP A 82 -5.61 -1.47 10.98
CA ASP A 82 -4.30 -0.90 11.29
C ASP A 82 -3.22 -1.83 10.75
N VAL A 83 -2.47 -1.35 9.74
CA VAL A 83 -1.53 -2.17 8.97
C VAL A 83 -0.10 -1.84 9.34
N SER A 84 0.56 -2.79 9.99
CA SER A 84 2.00 -2.75 10.27
C SER A 84 2.80 -3.47 9.17
N ILE A 85 4.01 -2.99 8.89
CA ILE A 85 4.91 -3.60 7.91
C ILE A 85 6.05 -4.37 8.59
N MET A 86 6.51 -5.43 7.94
CA MET A 86 7.65 -6.19 8.42
C MET A 86 8.96 -5.61 7.88
N VAL A 87 9.10 -5.50 6.56
CA VAL A 87 10.30 -4.94 5.91
C VAL A 87 10.22 -3.42 5.91
N GLU A 88 11.12 -2.78 6.64
CA GLU A 88 11.14 -1.32 6.76
C GLU A 88 11.63 -0.62 5.49
N PRO A 89 11.26 0.66 5.30
CA PRO A 89 11.74 1.45 4.18
C PRO A 89 13.27 1.43 4.06
N GLY A 90 13.77 1.18 2.86
CA GLY A 90 15.21 1.10 2.58
C GLY A 90 15.87 -0.25 2.88
N ALA A 91 15.17 -1.19 3.52
CA ALA A 91 15.65 -2.55 3.73
C ALA A 91 15.29 -3.45 2.53
N SER A 92 16.13 -4.45 2.27
CA SER A 92 15.88 -5.45 1.23
C SER A 92 15.04 -6.62 1.77
N PRO A 93 13.92 -6.99 1.14
CA PRO A 93 13.12 -8.14 1.53
C PRO A 93 13.82 -9.50 1.30
N HIS A 94 14.91 -9.53 0.52
CA HIS A 94 15.66 -10.76 0.27
C HIS A 94 16.43 -11.24 1.49
N SER A 95 16.97 -10.31 2.29
CA SER A 95 17.84 -10.59 3.45
C SER A 95 17.34 -10.01 4.76
N TYR A 96 16.04 -9.68 4.84
CA TYR A 96 15.47 -9.02 6.01
C TYR A 96 15.40 -9.96 7.22
N GLU A 97 15.78 -9.43 8.38
CA GLU A 97 15.61 -10.10 9.68
C GLU A 97 14.68 -9.27 10.57
N PRO A 98 13.52 -9.82 10.98
CA PRO A 98 12.57 -9.12 11.84
C PRO A 98 13.16 -8.79 13.20
N ARG A 99 12.91 -7.55 13.68
CA ARG A 99 13.34 -7.10 15.00
C ARG A 99 12.46 -7.68 16.12
N PRO A 100 12.97 -7.84 17.34
CA PRO A 100 12.19 -8.32 18.47
C PRO A 100 10.89 -7.53 18.71
N SER A 101 10.93 -6.20 18.52
CA SER A 101 9.73 -5.35 18.66
C SER A 101 8.65 -5.67 17.65
N GLN A 102 9.02 -6.01 16.40
CA GLN A 102 8.09 -6.43 15.35
C GLN A 102 7.46 -7.79 15.69
N MET A 103 8.26 -8.71 16.26
CA MET A 103 7.75 -10.00 16.73
C MET A 103 6.72 -9.84 17.85
N VAL A 104 6.95 -8.91 18.79
CA VAL A 104 5.96 -8.56 19.82
C VAL A 104 4.71 -7.91 19.21
N GLY A 105 4.86 -7.05 18.22
CA GLY A 105 3.73 -6.47 17.49
C GLY A 105 2.91 -7.54 16.77
N LEU A 106 3.59 -8.43 16.04
CA LEU A 106 2.97 -9.53 15.31
C LEU A 106 2.17 -10.46 16.24
N SER A 107 2.67 -10.77 17.44
CA SER A 107 1.94 -11.65 18.37
C SER A 107 0.58 -11.11 18.83
N LYS A 108 0.33 -9.81 18.63
CA LYS A 108 -0.94 -9.12 18.95
C LYS A 108 -1.83 -8.92 17.70
N ALA A 109 -1.33 -9.24 16.53
CA ALA A 109 -2.07 -9.07 15.29
C ALA A 109 -3.12 -10.18 15.11
N LYS A 110 -4.10 -9.93 14.26
CA LYS A 110 -5.13 -10.92 13.86
C LYS A 110 -4.70 -11.71 12.62
N ALA A 111 -3.94 -11.07 11.73
CA ALA A 111 -3.44 -11.72 10.53
C ALA A 111 -2.07 -11.18 10.11
N TYR A 112 -1.33 -12.03 9.40
CA TYR A 112 -0.14 -11.70 8.63
C TYR A 112 -0.36 -12.08 7.17
N PHE A 113 -0.31 -11.10 6.27
CA PHE A 113 -0.45 -11.31 4.84
C PHE A 113 0.94 -11.52 4.23
N SER A 114 1.24 -12.76 3.87
CA SER A 114 2.51 -13.15 3.26
C SER A 114 2.48 -13.06 1.73
N LEU A 115 3.66 -13.05 1.11
CA LEU A 115 3.84 -12.86 -0.33
C LEU A 115 4.78 -13.90 -0.97
N GLY A 116 5.39 -14.79 -0.14
CA GLY A 116 6.35 -15.79 -0.58
C GLY A 116 7.75 -15.23 -0.80
N LEU A 117 8.13 -14.19 -0.05
CA LEU A 117 9.46 -13.57 -0.06
C LEU A 117 10.51 -14.47 0.60
N GLU A 118 11.79 -14.25 0.28
CA GLU A 118 12.88 -15.08 0.80
C GLU A 118 12.95 -15.07 2.33
N PHE A 119 12.85 -13.89 2.95
CA PHE A 119 12.87 -13.82 4.41
C PHE A 119 11.68 -14.56 5.05
N GLU A 120 10.52 -14.57 4.40
CA GLU A 120 9.35 -15.28 4.89
C GLU A 120 9.59 -16.79 4.98
N LYS A 121 10.32 -17.38 4.01
CA LYS A 121 10.67 -18.82 4.03
C LYS A 121 11.40 -19.19 5.32
N ALA A 122 12.26 -18.30 5.84
CA ALA A 122 13.02 -18.51 7.06
C ALA A 122 12.23 -18.18 8.34
N TRP A 123 11.20 -17.32 8.24
CA TRP A 123 10.54 -16.75 9.41
C TRP A 123 9.08 -17.16 9.62
N LEU A 124 8.34 -17.59 8.58
CA LEU A 124 6.91 -17.93 8.71
C LEU A 124 6.64 -19.03 9.76
N SER A 125 7.50 -20.05 9.84
CA SER A 125 7.37 -21.09 10.86
C SER A 125 7.57 -20.54 12.28
N LYS A 126 8.49 -19.58 12.44
CA LYS A 126 8.71 -18.89 13.72
C LYS A 126 7.54 -17.95 14.06
N PHE A 127 6.96 -17.29 13.06
CA PHE A 127 5.77 -16.47 13.22
C PHE A 127 4.59 -17.31 13.72
N ALA A 128 4.32 -18.42 13.06
CA ALA A 128 3.25 -19.34 13.45
C ALA A 128 3.47 -19.95 14.86
N ALA A 129 4.71 -20.26 15.22
CA ALA A 129 5.03 -20.80 16.54
C ALA A 129 4.88 -19.75 17.65
N LEU A 130 5.30 -18.50 17.40
CA LEU A 130 5.24 -17.40 18.37
C LEU A 130 3.81 -16.90 18.57
N ALA A 131 3.03 -16.86 17.51
CA ALA A 131 1.74 -16.18 17.43
C ALA A 131 0.65 -17.14 16.93
N GLN A 132 0.32 -18.17 17.72
CA GLN A 132 -0.67 -19.21 17.38
C GLN A 132 -2.06 -18.65 17.05
N SER A 133 -2.40 -17.46 17.51
CA SER A 133 -3.66 -16.78 17.22
C SER A 133 -3.63 -15.96 15.91
N VAL A 134 -2.46 -15.77 15.30
CA VAL A 134 -2.29 -15.00 14.07
C VAL A 134 -2.56 -15.87 12.85
N ARG A 135 -3.53 -15.47 12.05
CA ARG A 135 -3.83 -16.15 10.79
C ARG A 135 -2.79 -15.75 9.73
N ILE A 136 -2.05 -16.71 9.18
CA ILE A 136 -1.20 -16.47 8.02
C ILE A 136 -2.07 -16.53 6.76
N VAL A 137 -2.03 -15.48 5.95
CA VAL A 137 -2.78 -15.34 4.70
C VAL A 137 -1.80 -15.19 3.54
N PRO A 138 -1.48 -16.26 2.80
CA PRO A 138 -0.59 -16.16 1.65
C PRO A 138 -1.34 -15.52 0.47
N THR A 139 -0.92 -14.33 0.06
CA THR A 139 -1.55 -13.56 -1.02
C THR A 139 -1.09 -13.97 -2.42
N ASP A 140 -0.14 -14.88 -2.49
CA ASP A 140 0.45 -15.43 -3.72
C ASP A 140 -0.07 -16.82 -4.11
N THR A 141 -0.93 -17.43 -3.32
CA THR A 141 -1.36 -18.86 -3.47
C THR A 141 -2.01 -19.15 -4.83
N LEU A 142 -2.74 -18.20 -5.41
CA LEU A 142 -3.44 -18.37 -6.69
C LEU A 142 -2.60 -17.91 -7.89
N ILE A 143 -1.35 -17.47 -7.65
CA ILE A 143 -0.50 -16.88 -8.66
C ILE A 143 0.54 -17.91 -9.13
N VAL A 144 0.53 -18.20 -10.44
CA VAL A 144 1.60 -19.00 -11.05
C VAL A 144 2.82 -18.09 -11.23
N LYS A 145 3.83 -18.31 -10.38
CA LYS A 145 5.06 -17.51 -10.39
C LYS A 145 5.97 -17.93 -11.56
N MET A 146 6.70 -16.95 -12.11
CA MET A 146 7.76 -17.18 -13.09
C MET A 146 9.01 -17.73 -12.39
N ALA A 147 9.86 -18.44 -13.13
CA ALA A 147 11.22 -18.70 -12.69
C ALA A 147 11.99 -17.38 -12.57
N ALA A 148 12.86 -17.24 -11.57
CA ALA A 148 13.62 -16.03 -11.32
C ALA A 148 14.54 -15.64 -12.50
N ASP A 149 14.97 -16.62 -13.31
CA ASP A 149 15.90 -16.44 -14.44
C ASP A 149 15.25 -16.48 -15.83
N SER A 150 13.95 -16.37 -15.95
CA SER A 150 13.24 -16.48 -17.24
C SER A 150 13.67 -15.45 -18.31
N MET A 151 14.64 -14.56 -17.99
CA MET A 151 15.11 -13.48 -18.85
C MET A 151 16.61 -13.53 -19.17
N ALA A 152 17.38 -14.48 -18.65
CA ALA A 152 18.77 -14.72 -19.08
C ALA A 152 18.78 -15.71 -20.24
N GLU A 153 19.16 -15.26 -21.43
CA GLU A 153 19.35 -16.16 -22.57
C GLU A 153 20.37 -17.26 -22.24
N ALA A 154 19.87 -18.51 -22.19
CA ALA A 154 20.58 -19.73 -22.54
C ALA A 154 21.95 -20.01 -21.89
N ASN A 155 22.05 -19.95 -20.55
CA ASN A 155 23.04 -20.77 -19.88
C ASN A 155 22.31 -21.55 -18.78
N HIS A 156 22.09 -22.82 -19.04
CA HIS A 156 21.42 -23.81 -18.21
C HIS A 156 22.18 -23.99 -16.87
N HIS A 157 21.89 -23.17 -15.88
CA HIS A 157 22.03 -23.56 -14.49
C HIS A 157 20.64 -23.52 -13.89
N GLU A 158 20.19 -24.65 -13.34
CA GLU A 158 18.91 -24.81 -12.64
C GLU A 158 18.90 -23.84 -11.42
N HIS A 159 18.38 -22.64 -11.62
CA HIS A 159 18.16 -21.72 -10.51
C HIS A 159 16.87 -22.11 -9.79
N GLU A 160 17.03 -22.63 -8.60
CA GLU A 160 15.96 -23.04 -7.68
C GLU A 160 15.27 -21.80 -7.07
N GLY A 161 14.57 -20.98 -7.87
CA GLY A 161 13.84 -19.87 -7.31
C GLY A 161 12.69 -19.38 -8.21
N LEU A 162 11.57 -19.06 -7.59
CA LEU A 162 10.46 -18.38 -8.24
C LEU A 162 10.58 -16.88 -7.99
N ASP A 163 10.33 -16.06 -9.01
CA ASP A 163 10.31 -14.60 -8.90
C ASP A 163 9.18 -14.16 -7.94
N PRO A 164 9.50 -13.50 -6.82
CA PRO A 164 8.48 -13.08 -5.86
C PRO A 164 7.79 -11.75 -6.21
N HIS A 165 8.28 -10.97 -7.19
CA HIS A 165 7.92 -9.57 -7.43
C HIS A 165 6.53 -9.37 -8.08
N ILE A 166 5.56 -10.16 -7.68
CA ILE A 166 4.20 -10.19 -8.24
C ILE A 166 3.41 -8.89 -8.04
N TRP A 167 3.78 -8.06 -7.06
CA TRP A 167 3.12 -6.78 -6.78
C TRP A 167 3.41 -5.70 -7.83
N LEU A 168 4.36 -5.93 -8.75
CA LEU A 168 4.68 -4.99 -9.83
C LEU A 168 3.84 -5.21 -11.09
N SER A 169 2.93 -6.19 -11.10
CA SER A 169 1.97 -6.44 -12.18
C SER A 169 0.55 -6.09 -11.69
N PRO A 170 -0.12 -5.07 -12.26
CA PRO A 170 -1.51 -4.76 -11.95
C PRO A 170 -2.44 -5.96 -12.07
N GLU A 171 -2.25 -6.83 -13.07
CA GLU A 171 -3.06 -8.05 -13.23
C GLU A 171 -2.90 -9.03 -12.05
N LEU A 172 -1.68 -9.20 -11.53
CA LEU A 172 -1.44 -10.05 -10.39
C LEU A 172 -1.88 -9.40 -9.06
N VAL A 173 -1.88 -8.06 -9.00
CA VAL A 173 -2.42 -7.32 -7.84
C VAL A 173 -3.93 -7.47 -7.73
N LYS A 174 -4.68 -7.64 -8.82
CA LYS A 174 -6.11 -8.01 -8.74
C LYS A 174 -6.33 -9.29 -7.97
N GLN A 175 -5.50 -10.32 -8.21
CA GLN A 175 -5.59 -11.61 -7.51
C GLN A 175 -5.20 -11.47 -6.03
N GLN A 176 -4.13 -10.73 -5.73
CA GLN A 176 -3.74 -10.42 -4.35
C GLN A 176 -4.85 -9.66 -3.61
N ALA A 177 -5.43 -8.63 -4.24
CA ALA A 177 -6.51 -7.83 -3.69
C ALA A 177 -7.75 -8.68 -3.38
N ALA A 178 -8.12 -9.62 -4.25
CA ALA A 178 -9.21 -10.56 -4.02
C ALA A 178 -8.94 -11.46 -2.80
N THR A 179 -7.72 -11.96 -2.64
CA THR A 179 -7.32 -12.77 -1.48
C THR A 179 -7.37 -11.95 -0.19
N ILE A 180 -6.86 -10.72 -0.21
CA ILE A 180 -6.90 -9.78 0.93
C ILE A 180 -8.37 -9.50 1.33
N TYR A 181 -9.20 -9.12 0.37
CA TYR A 181 -10.62 -8.85 0.57
C TYR A 181 -11.34 -10.04 1.21
N GLN A 182 -11.17 -11.23 0.66
CA GLN A 182 -11.78 -12.45 1.20
C GLN A 182 -11.32 -12.72 2.64
N ALA A 183 -10.02 -12.58 2.94
CA ALA A 183 -9.50 -12.78 4.28
C ALA A 183 -10.05 -11.78 5.30
N LEU A 184 -10.16 -10.48 4.94
CA LEU A 184 -10.74 -9.47 5.82
C LEU A 184 -12.20 -9.76 6.16
N ARG A 185 -13.01 -10.17 5.19
CA ARG A 185 -14.42 -10.56 5.41
C ARG A 185 -14.55 -11.75 6.37
N GLU A 186 -13.65 -12.72 6.29
CA GLU A 186 -13.65 -13.89 7.15
C GLU A 186 -13.20 -13.58 8.57
N ILE A 187 -12.22 -12.66 8.73
CA ILE A 187 -11.67 -12.26 10.03
C ILE A 187 -12.61 -11.29 10.76
N ASP A 188 -13.25 -10.39 10.02
CA ASP A 188 -14.09 -9.32 10.55
C ASP A 188 -15.39 -9.18 9.73
N PRO A 189 -16.31 -10.16 9.86
CA PRO A 189 -17.53 -10.21 9.04
C PRO A 189 -18.52 -9.07 9.33
N VAL A 190 -18.39 -8.40 10.47
CA VAL A 190 -19.27 -7.27 10.84
C VAL A 190 -19.09 -6.09 9.87
N HIS A 191 -17.91 -5.92 9.29
CA HIS A 191 -17.58 -4.85 8.36
C HIS A 191 -17.54 -5.28 6.89
N ASP A 192 -18.12 -6.43 6.53
CA ASP A 192 -18.12 -6.99 5.17
C ASP A 192 -18.55 -5.96 4.09
N SER A 193 -19.61 -5.20 4.36
CA SER A 193 -20.13 -4.22 3.38
C SER A 193 -19.12 -3.10 3.10
N ALA A 194 -18.37 -2.65 4.10
CA ALA A 194 -17.34 -1.63 3.94
C ALA A 194 -16.16 -2.18 3.14
N TYR A 195 -15.68 -3.39 3.47
CA TYR A 195 -14.62 -4.05 2.71
C TYR A 195 -15.02 -4.30 1.26
N THR A 196 -16.28 -4.69 1.01
CA THR A 196 -16.80 -4.88 -0.34
C THR A 196 -16.79 -3.57 -1.15
N ALA A 197 -17.25 -2.46 -0.56
CA ALA A 197 -17.25 -1.16 -1.22
C ALA A 197 -15.82 -0.69 -1.55
N ASN A 198 -14.92 -0.79 -0.58
CA ASN A 198 -13.52 -0.40 -0.73
C ASN A 198 -12.78 -1.26 -1.75
N TYR A 199 -13.00 -2.57 -1.74
CA TYR A 199 -12.40 -3.51 -2.70
C TYR A 199 -12.78 -3.14 -4.14
N ARG A 200 -14.07 -2.86 -4.41
CA ARG A 200 -14.53 -2.42 -5.74
C ARG A 200 -13.87 -1.11 -6.18
N LEU A 201 -13.70 -0.15 -5.26
CA LEU A 201 -12.98 1.08 -5.56
C LEU A 201 -11.52 0.80 -5.89
N PHE A 202 -10.88 -0.10 -5.15
CA PHE A 202 -9.49 -0.48 -5.43
C PHE A 202 -9.34 -1.22 -6.77
N GLU A 203 -10.27 -2.10 -7.12
CA GLU A 203 -10.31 -2.72 -8.47
C GLU A 203 -10.36 -1.66 -9.57
N THR A 204 -11.16 -0.60 -9.40
CA THR A 204 -11.24 0.51 -10.36
C THR A 204 -9.89 1.23 -10.51
N ILE A 205 -9.16 1.44 -9.40
CA ILE A 205 -7.81 2.03 -9.42
C ILE A 205 -6.84 1.14 -10.20
N ILE A 206 -6.87 -0.17 -9.97
CA ILE A 206 -5.99 -1.13 -10.66
C ILE A 206 -6.27 -1.14 -12.17
N VAL A 207 -7.54 -1.20 -12.57
CA VAL A 207 -7.94 -1.20 -13.99
C VAL A 207 -7.53 0.11 -14.67
N SER A 208 -7.80 1.25 -14.04
CA SER A 208 -7.43 2.57 -14.59
C SER A 208 -5.91 2.73 -14.75
N LEU A 209 -5.12 2.20 -13.80
CA LEU A 209 -3.67 2.16 -13.91
C LEU A 209 -3.21 1.29 -15.07
N GLN A 210 -3.76 0.08 -15.19
CA GLN A 210 -3.45 -0.88 -16.25
C GLN A 210 -3.72 -0.28 -17.63
N ASP A 211 -4.91 0.33 -17.82
CA ASP A 211 -5.29 0.99 -19.07
C ASP A 211 -4.37 2.17 -19.40
N SER A 212 -4.00 2.97 -18.38
CA SER A 212 -3.08 4.09 -18.53
C SER A 212 -1.68 3.64 -18.99
N ILE A 213 -1.19 2.54 -18.45
CA ILE A 213 0.12 1.99 -18.83
C ILE A 213 0.05 1.35 -20.23
N HIS A 214 -1.00 0.60 -20.54
CA HIS A 214 -1.20 0.05 -21.89
C HIS A 214 -1.23 1.17 -22.94
N ALA A 215 -1.89 2.30 -22.65
CA ALA A 215 -1.93 3.44 -23.57
C ALA A 215 -0.55 4.03 -23.87
N LEU A 216 0.38 4.01 -22.90
CA LEU A 216 1.77 4.47 -23.10
C LEU A 216 2.59 3.57 -24.04
N PHE A 217 2.27 2.28 -24.08
CA PHE A 217 3.02 1.30 -24.89
C PHE A 217 2.27 0.85 -26.15
N LYS A 218 1.07 1.38 -26.39
CA LYS A 218 0.32 1.13 -27.61
C LYS A 218 1.15 1.58 -28.81
N SER A 219 1.40 0.65 -29.73
CA SER A 219 2.10 0.92 -31.00
C SER A 219 1.09 0.95 -32.14
N ASP A 220 1.24 1.91 -33.04
CA ASP A 220 0.50 1.92 -34.32
C ASP A 220 1.12 0.97 -35.35
N SER A 221 2.21 0.30 -35.00
CA SER A 221 2.89 -0.68 -35.86
C SER A 221 2.13 -2.02 -35.87
N LEU A 222 1.98 -2.60 -37.05
CA LEU A 222 1.42 -3.94 -37.26
C LEU A 222 2.25 -5.06 -36.60
N VAL A 223 3.51 -4.77 -36.27
CA VAL A 223 4.42 -5.71 -35.59
C VAL A 223 4.71 -5.17 -34.19
N PRO A 224 4.31 -5.90 -33.14
CA PRO A 224 4.65 -5.52 -31.77
C PRO A 224 6.18 -5.52 -31.59
N THR A 225 6.75 -4.35 -31.33
CA THR A 225 8.15 -4.25 -30.94
C THR A 225 8.29 -4.31 -29.45
N VAL A 226 8.93 -5.36 -28.93
CA VAL A 226 9.25 -5.50 -27.51
C VAL A 226 10.30 -4.45 -27.15
N LYS A 227 9.94 -3.46 -26.32
CA LYS A 227 10.88 -2.43 -25.85
C LYS A 227 11.71 -2.97 -24.68
N PRO A 228 13.05 -3.06 -24.80
CA PRO A 228 13.90 -3.43 -23.68
C PRO A 228 14.14 -2.23 -22.75
N PHE A 229 14.34 -2.47 -21.47
CA PHE A 229 14.78 -1.49 -20.47
C PHE A 229 15.81 -2.12 -19.53
N LEU A 230 16.70 -1.30 -18.97
CA LEU A 230 17.81 -1.75 -18.13
C LEU A 230 17.53 -1.38 -16.66
N VAL A 231 17.55 -2.37 -15.80
CA VAL A 231 17.38 -2.23 -14.34
C VAL A 231 18.61 -2.73 -13.61
N PHE A 232 18.84 -2.29 -12.38
CA PHE A 232 19.89 -2.87 -11.54
C PHE A 232 19.45 -4.25 -11.05
N HIS A 233 18.43 -4.32 -10.18
CA HIS A 233 17.87 -5.56 -9.66
C HIS A 233 16.69 -6.05 -10.51
N PRO A 234 16.56 -7.36 -10.82
CA PRO A 234 15.56 -7.90 -11.75
C PRO A 234 14.14 -8.02 -11.15
N SER A 235 13.62 -6.99 -10.51
CA SER A 235 12.29 -7.02 -9.88
C SER A 235 11.11 -6.80 -10.84
N TRP A 236 11.34 -6.25 -12.03
CA TRP A 236 10.28 -5.80 -12.94
C TRP A 236 9.84 -6.83 -13.98
N GLY A 237 10.12 -8.11 -13.77
CA GLY A 237 9.84 -9.18 -14.74
C GLY A 237 8.35 -9.35 -15.05
N TYR A 238 7.47 -9.32 -14.03
CA TYR A 238 6.02 -9.41 -14.22
C TYR A 238 5.43 -8.18 -14.90
N PHE A 239 5.93 -6.98 -14.55
CA PHE A 239 5.59 -5.76 -15.26
C PHE A 239 5.96 -5.85 -16.74
N ALA A 240 7.19 -6.29 -17.03
CA ALA A 240 7.67 -6.44 -18.40
C ALA A 240 6.79 -7.41 -19.20
N ARG A 241 6.43 -8.55 -18.60
CA ARG A 241 5.55 -9.55 -19.25
C ARG A 241 4.16 -8.98 -19.54
N GLU A 242 3.53 -8.30 -18.57
CA GLU A 242 2.18 -7.75 -18.72
C GLU A 242 2.10 -6.70 -19.84
N PHE A 243 3.10 -5.84 -19.94
CA PHE A 243 3.11 -4.72 -20.90
C PHE A 243 3.95 -4.96 -22.16
N THR A 244 4.30 -6.21 -22.46
CA THR A 244 5.07 -6.61 -23.65
C THR A 244 6.40 -5.84 -23.76
N LEU A 245 7.11 -5.77 -22.65
CA LEU A 245 8.44 -5.16 -22.52
C LEU A 245 9.48 -6.26 -22.24
N ARG A 246 10.77 -5.92 -22.31
CA ARG A 246 11.87 -6.80 -21.96
C ARG A 246 12.78 -6.16 -20.92
N GLN A 247 12.82 -6.75 -19.73
CA GLN A 247 13.77 -6.40 -18.70
C GLN A 247 15.18 -6.93 -19.06
N ILE A 248 16.20 -6.09 -18.91
CA ILE A 248 17.61 -6.49 -18.86
C ILE A 248 18.10 -6.11 -17.47
N ALA A 249 18.68 -7.04 -16.73
CA ALA A 249 19.18 -6.78 -15.38
C ALA A 249 20.71 -6.64 -15.36
N ILE A 250 21.20 -5.78 -14.46
CA ILE A 250 22.64 -5.65 -14.19
C ILE A 250 23.05 -6.71 -13.17
N GLU A 251 22.31 -6.84 -12.11
CA GLU A 251 22.53 -7.84 -11.07
C GLU A 251 22.21 -9.24 -11.61
N ILE A 252 23.06 -10.20 -11.30
CA ILE A 252 22.90 -11.59 -11.69
C ILE A 252 22.92 -12.42 -10.39
N GLU A 253 21.85 -13.18 -10.13
CA GLU A 253 21.74 -14.05 -8.95
C GLU A 253 21.98 -13.34 -7.61
N GLY A 254 21.50 -12.13 -7.45
CA GLY A 254 21.73 -11.35 -6.24
C GLY A 254 23.16 -10.83 -6.06
N ARG A 255 23.98 -10.84 -7.14
CA ARG A 255 25.41 -10.46 -7.12
C ARG A 255 25.72 -9.43 -8.19
N GLU A 256 26.80 -8.69 -7.96
CA GLU A 256 27.37 -7.84 -9.00
C GLU A 256 27.92 -8.68 -10.16
N PRO A 257 27.74 -8.22 -11.43
CA PRO A 257 28.20 -8.96 -12.58
C PRO A 257 29.74 -9.05 -12.64
N SER A 258 30.27 -10.17 -13.08
CA SER A 258 31.68 -10.30 -13.45
C SER A 258 32.02 -9.35 -14.61
N PRO A 259 33.31 -9.03 -14.85
CA PRO A 259 33.72 -8.17 -15.97
C PRO A 259 33.19 -8.64 -17.33
N LYS A 260 33.16 -9.93 -17.60
CA LYS A 260 32.63 -10.52 -18.82
C LYS A 260 31.12 -10.32 -18.97
N GLN A 261 30.39 -10.52 -17.89
CA GLN A 261 28.92 -10.29 -17.85
C GLN A 261 28.60 -8.81 -18.02
N MET A 262 29.38 -7.92 -17.40
CA MET A 262 29.25 -6.48 -17.57
C MET A 262 29.44 -6.05 -19.03
N GLU A 263 30.46 -6.59 -19.73
CA GLU A 263 30.67 -6.34 -21.15
C GLU A 263 29.49 -6.78 -22.01
N THR A 264 28.92 -7.95 -21.70
CA THR A 264 27.70 -8.45 -22.37
C THR A 264 26.52 -7.51 -22.18
N ILE A 265 26.25 -7.08 -20.92
CA ILE A 265 25.16 -6.15 -20.56
C ILE A 265 25.34 -4.82 -21.31
N ILE A 266 26.55 -4.26 -21.33
CA ILE A 266 26.87 -3.03 -22.03
C ILE A 266 26.63 -3.18 -23.55
N THR A 267 27.05 -4.31 -24.13
CA THR A 267 26.85 -4.60 -25.55
C THR A 267 25.35 -4.69 -25.88
N GLN A 268 24.58 -5.41 -25.10
CA GLN A 268 23.13 -5.51 -25.26
C GLN A 268 22.45 -4.13 -25.12
N ALA A 269 22.85 -3.35 -24.12
CA ALA A 269 22.29 -2.01 -23.92
C ALA A 269 22.57 -1.07 -25.10
N LYS A 270 23.77 -1.12 -25.66
CA LYS A 270 24.15 -0.35 -26.88
C LYS A 270 23.35 -0.78 -28.10
N GLN A 271 23.23 -2.09 -28.34
CA GLN A 271 22.46 -2.65 -29.46
C GLN A 271 20.98 -2.26 -29.41
N ASN A 272 20.46 -2.07 -28.23
CA ASN A 272 19.06 -1.70 -27.98
C ASN A 272 18.86 -0.19 -27.75
N ASN A 273 19.88 0.65 -27.96
CA ASN A 273 19.85 2.10 -27.73
C ASN A 273 19.32 2.49 -26.33
N ILE A 274 19.76 1.79 -25.28
CA ILE A 274 19.34 2.05 -23.91
C ILE A 274 20.19 3.20 -23.35
N HIS A 275 19.52 4.30 -22.96
CA HIS A 275 20.13 5.49 -22.38
C HIS A 275 19.65 5.78 -20.95
N THR A 276 18.94 4.85 -20.33
CA THR A 276 18.44 4.97 -18.95
C THR A 276 18.65 3.67 -18.21
N ILE A 277 19.22 3.77 -17.01
CA ILE A 277 19.36 2.66 -16.05
C ILE A 277 18.44 2.97 -14.87
N PHE A 278 17.57 2.02 -14.55
CA PHE A 278 16.69 2.12 -13.39
C PHE A 278 17.33 1.41 -12.19
N VAL A 279 17.38 2.11 -11.04
CA VAL A 279 18.03 1.62 -9.82
C VAL A 279 17.06 1.70 -8.66
N GLN A 280 17.00 0.65 -7.87
CA GLN A 280 16.18 0.62 -6.67
C GLN A 280 16.94 1.27 -5.49
N PRO A 281 16.23 1.96 -4.56
CA PRO A 281 16.87 2.65 -3.42
C PRO A 281 17.63 1.73 -2.47
N GLN A 282 17.27 0.44 -2.42
CA GLN A 282 17.81 -0.58 -1.52
C GLN A 282 19.19 -1.08 -1.94
N PHE A 283 19.64 -0.75 -3.15
CA PHE A 283 20.88 -1.27 -3.70
C PHE A 283 21.94 -0.19 -3.90
N SER A 284 23.21 -0.61 -3.87
CA SER A 284 24.34 0.28 -4.16
C SER A 284 24.29 0.78 -5.60
N GLN A 285 24.40 2.09 -5.78
CA GLN A 285 24.42 2.69 -7.11
C GLN A 285 25.80 2.63 -7.80
N GLN A 286 26.83 2.11 -7.12
CA GLN A 286 28.22 2.21 -7.60
C GLN A 286 28.44 1.47 -8.92
N SER A 287 27.97 0.22 -9.04
CA SER A 287 28.06 -0.57 -10.27
C SER A 287 27.18 0.00 -11.39
N ALA A 288 25.96 0.46 -11.04
CA ALA A 288 25.11 1.15 -12.01
C ALA A 288 25.76 2.42 -12.56
N MET A 289 26.47 3.20 -11.72
CA MET A 289 27.21 4.39 -12.17
C MET A 289 28.37 4.04 -13.09
N ALA A 290 29.07 2.93 -12.87
CA ALA A 290 30.14 2.49 -13.76
C ALA A 290 29.62 2.15 -15.15
N ILE A 291 28.51 1.42 -15.24
CA ILE A 291 27.83 1.08 -16.50
C ILE A 291 27.25 2.34 -17.16
N ALA A 292 26.62 3.22 -16.38
CA ALA A 292 26.04 4.46 -16.89
C ALA A 292 27.08 5.34 -17.61
N ARG A 293 28.30 5.45 -17.07
CA ARG A 293 29.40 6.18 -17.70
C ARG A 293 29.78 5.60 -19.05
N GLN A 294 29.85 4.26 -19.17
CA GLN A 294 30.24 3.59 -20.44
C GLN A 294 29.13 3.65 -21.50
N LEU A 295 27.88 3.74 -21.07
CA LEU A 295 26.71 3.85 -21.94
C LEU A 295 26.30 5.30 -22.22
N HIS A 296 26.93 6.29 -21.58
CA HIS A 296 26.43 7.66 -21.52
C HIS A 296 24.94 7.72 -21.12
N ALA A 297 24.53 6.80 -20.22
CA ALA A 297 23.15 6.65 -19.77
C ALA A 297 22.85 7.48 -18.54
N ARG A 298 21.58 7.83 -18.36
CA ARG A 298 21.06 8.49 -17.15
C ARG A 298 20.66 7.42 -16.12
N ILE A 299 20.89 7.70 -14.84
CA ILE A 299 20.35 6.89 -13.75
C ILE A 299 19.02 7.50 -13.31
N ARG A 300 18.01 6.65 -13.15
CA ARG A 300 16.70 7.00 -12.57
C ARG A 300 16.35 6.02 -11.47
N VAL A 301 15.81 6.55 -10.38
CA VAL A 301 15.29 5.72 -9.29
C VAL A 301 13.98 5.09 -9.75
N ALA A 302 13.84 3.78 -9.51
CA ALA A 302 12.63 3.00 -9.71
C ALA A 302 12.40 2.14 -8.45
N ASP A 303 11.67 2.68 -7.49
CA ASP A 303 11.42 2.04 -6.21
C ASP A 303 10.36 0.95 -6.35
N ASP A 304 10.77 -0.30 -6.34
CA ASP A 304 9.89 -1.46 -6.41
C ASP A 304 9.12 -1.73 -5.11
N LEU A 305 9.47 -1.04 -4.02
CA LEU A 305 8.81 -1.13 -2.71
C LEU A 305 8.02 0.15 -2.33
N SER A 306 7.74 1.03 -3.28
CA SER A 306 7.03 2.28 -3.03
C SER A 306 5.62 2.05 -2.45
N TYR A 307 5.27 2.79 -1.39
CA TYR A 307 3.92 2.81 -0.84
C TYR A 307 2.91 3.40 -1.83
N ASP A 308 3.24 4.47 -2.54
CA ASP A 308 2.38 5.03 -3.60
C ASP A 308 2.50 4.17 -4.87
N TRP A 309 1.97 2.95 -4.76
CA TRP A 309 2.09 1.92 -5.76
C TRP A 309 1.62 2.36 -7.16
N PRO A 310 0.41 2.97 -7.36
CA PRO A 310 -0.06 3.29 -8.71
C PRO A 310 0.73 4.43 -9.35
N ALA A 311 1.05 5.49 -8.60
CA ALA A 311 1.83 6.61 -9.12
C ALA A 311 3.26 6.17 -9.48
N ASN A 312 3.85 5.28 -8.69
CA ASN A 312 5.17 4.72 -8.93
C ASN A 312 5.21 3.88 -10.23
N LEU A 313 4.28 2.94 -10.43
CA LEU A 313 4.21 2.14 -11.64
C LEU A 313 3.98 3.01 -12.89
N LEU A 314 3.07 3.97 -12.81
CA LEU A 314 2.81 4.90 -13.91
C LEU A 314 4.02 5.78 -14.24
N SER A 315 4.75 6.25 -13.22
CA SER A 315 5.99 7.01 -13.38
C SER A 315 7.08 6.17 -14.06
N PHE A 316 7.24 4.92 -13.62
CA PHE A 316 8.17 3.97 -14.23
C PHE A 316 7.84 3.73 -15.70
N ALA A 317 6.56 3.44 -16.01
CA ALA A 317 6.09 3.27 -17.39
C ALA A 317 6.39 4.49 -18.27
N LYS A 318 6.08 5.71 -17.79
CA LYS A 318 6.38 6.96 -18.50
C LYS A 318 7.88 7.11 -18.78
N ASN A 319 8.74 6.79 -17.82
CA ASN A 319 10.19 6.87 -17.99
C ASN A 319 10.73 5.86 -19.03
N ILE A 320 10.06 4.72 -19.22
CA ILE A 320 10.39 3.78 -20.30
C ILE A 320 9.85 4.29 -21.65
N ALA A 321 8.66 4.87 -21.68
CA ALA A 321 8.02 5.34 -22.92
C ALA A 321 8.72 6.57 -23.53
N LEU A 322 9.26 7.46 -22.71
CA LEU A 322 9.88 8.74 -23.08
C LEU A 322 11.34 8.63 -23.59
N ARG A 323 11.73 7.52 -24.21
CA ARG A 323 13.07 7.33 -24.79
C ARG A 323 13.32 8.19 -26.02
#